data_25a4794be2ba607ad9067a7581fae155
#
_entry.id   25a4794be2ba607ad9067a7581fae155
#
_cell.length_a   1.000
_cell.length_b   1.000
_cell.length_c   1.000
_cell.angle_alpha   90.00
_cell.angle_beta   90.00
_cell.angle_gamma   90.00
#
_symmetry.space_group_name_H-M   'P 1'
#
loop_
_entity.id
_entity.type
_entity.pdbx_description
1 polymer ?
#
loop_
_entity_poly.entity_id
_entity_poly.type
_entity_poly.pdbx_seq_one_letter_code
_entity_poly.pdbx_strand_id
1 'polypeptide(L)'
;MYDYLIVGAGLFGSVFARKATDAGKKVLVIDKRPNIAGNVYTEDIEHIHVHKYGAHIFHTNNKEVWEYVTKFAEFNRFTNSPVANYKGELYSLPFNMYTFNKMWGVVTPQEAAAKIEAQRKAAGITEPRNLEEQAISLVGKDIYEKLIKGYTEKQWGRDCKDLPAFIIKRLPVRLTFDNNYFNALYQGIPEGGYTKMVANMLDGIEVRLNTDYLEKKDELDALADKVVYTGAIDAYFNYKLGALEYRSIRFDTEVLDMPNFQGNAAVNYTDKETPWTRIIEHKWFEFGKDDEGNDIPKTVISREYSSEWKVGDEPYYPVNDEKNGALYQEYKKLADAEKKVIFGGRLGEYKYYDMDAVIASALSLAKRELLMM
;
A
#
# COMPACT_ATOMS: atom_id res chain seq x y z
N MET A 1 -14.85 24.65 -20.91
CA MET A 1 -13.43 24.41 -20.66
C MET A 1 -13.22 24.28 -19.16
N TYR A 2 -12.41 23.35 -18.72
CA TYR A 2 -12.08 23.13 -17.31
C TYR A 2 -10.77 23.83 -16.96
N ASP A 3 -10.61 24.25 -15.71
CA ASP A 3 -9.31 24.73 -15.21
C ASP A 3 -8.33 23.56 -15.09
N TYR A 4 -8.83 22.41 -14.61
CA TYR A 4 -8.02 21.20 -14.42
C TYR A 4 -8.72 19.94 -14.95
N LEU A 5 -7.96 19.14 -15.69
CA LEU A 5 -8.24 17.73 -15.95
C LEU A 5 -7.40 16.87 -15.02
N ILE A 6 -8.04 16.06 -14.20
CA ILE A 6 -7.37 15.14 -13.26
C ILE A 6 -7.42 13.73 -13.85
N VAL A 7 -6.27 13.18 -14.16
CA VAL A 7 -6.11 11.80 -14.67
C VAL A 7 -5.83 10.87 -13.51
N GLY A 8 -6.84 10.10 -13.13
CA GLY A 8 -6.82 9.18 -12.00
C GLY A 8 -7.74 9.63 -10.87
N ALA A 9 -8.75 8.80 -10.57
CA ALA A 9 -9.73 9.00 -9.49
C ALA A 9 -9.32 8.30 -8.18
N GLY A 10 -8.03 8.07 -7.97
CA GLY A 10 -7.46 7.57 -6.73
C GLY A 10 -7.32 8.66 -5.67
N LEU A 11 -6.63 8.36 -4.57
CA LEU A 11 -6.49 9.31 -3.46
C LEU A 11 -5.84 10.63 -3.88
N PHE A 12 -4.75 10.58 -4.63
CA PHE A 12 -4.06 11.81 -5.04
C PHE A 12 -4.97 12.72 -5.89
N GLY A 13 -5.56 12.14 -6.95
CA GLY A 13 -6.43 12.88 -7.85
C GLY A 13 -7.67 13.41 -7.17
N SER A 14 -8.29 12.62 -6.31
CA SER A 14 -9.52 13.00 -5.58
C SER A 14 -9.27 14.13 -4.57
N VAL A 15 -8.16 14.08 -3.85
CA VAL A 15 -7.76 15.14 -2.92
C VAL A 15 -7.49 16.46 -3.67
N PHE A 16 -6.72 16.40 -4.74
CA PHE A 16 -6.46 17.60 -5.55
C PHE A 16 -7.75 18.16 -6.16
N ALA A 17 -8.59 17.29 -6.74
CA ALA A 17 -9.86 17.68 -7.32
C ALA A 17 -10.77 18.39 -6.30
N ARG A 18 -10.89 17.85 -5.08
CA ARG A 18 -11.66 18.47 -4.00
C ARG A 18 -11.13 19.85 -3.63
N LYS A 19 -9.83 19.97 -3.43
CA LYS A 19 -9.18 21.25 -3.09
C LYS A 19 -9.34 22.29 -4.18
N ALA A 20 -9.20 21.90 -5.46
CA ALA A 20 -9.38 22.79 -6.59
C ALA A 20 -10.84 23.26 -6.71
N THR A 21 -11.81 22.35 -6.55
CA THR A 21 -13.25 22.68 -6.57
C THR A 21 -13.62 23.61 -5.42
N ASP A 22 -13.11 23.36 -4.21
CA ASP A 22 -13.34 24.23 -3.06
C ASP A 22 -12.74 25.65 -3.26
N ALA A 23 -11.71 25.77 -4.09
CA ALA A 23 -11.13 27.03 -4.52
C ALA A 23 -11.86 27.68 -5.73
N GLY A 24 -13.02 27.17 -6.12
CA GLY A 24 -13.85 27.69 -7.20
C GLY A 24 -13.38 27.31 -8.61
N LYS A 25 -12.49 26.33 -8.75
CA LYS A 25 -12.02 25.86 -10.05
C LYS A 25 -12.98 24.85 -10.66
N LYS A 26 -13.10 24.87 -11.97
CA LYS A 26 -13.87 23.89 -12.73
C LYS A 26 -12.99 22.68 -13.04
N VAL A 27 -13.36 21.51 -12.52
CA VAL A 27 -12.55 20.29 -12.55
C VAL A 27 -13.27 19.15 -13.26
N LEU A 28 -12.56 18.42 -14.09
CA LEU A 28 -12.97 17.12 -14.63
C LEU A 28 -12.02 16.05 -14.14
N VAL A 29 -12.55 15.00 -13.54
CA VAL A 29 -11.79 13.80 -13.16
C VAL A 29 -12.09 12.67 -14.13
N ILE A 30 -11.07 12.01 -14.62
CA ILE A 30 -11.20 10.82 -15.47
C ILE A 30 -10.43 9.63 -14.88
N ASP A 31 -10.91 8.43 -15.16
CA ASP A 31 -10.18 7.20 -14.82
C ASP A 31 -10.41 6.14 -15.92
N LYS A 32 -9.38 5.39 -16.23
CA LYS A 32 -9.46 4.27 -17.17
C LYS A 32 -10.30 3.10 -16.64
N ARG A 33 -10.39 2.95 -15.31
CA ARG A 33 -11.15 1.91 -14.63
C ARG A 33 -12.65 2.21 -14.63
N PRO A 34 -13.51 1.19 -14.42
CA PRO A 34 -14.96 1.36 -14.29
C PRO A 34 -15.39 1.89 -12.90
N ASN A 35 -14.44 2.17 -12.01
CA ASN A 35 -14.67 2.59 -10.63
C ASN A 35 -13.74 3.73 -10.23
N ILE A 36 -14.17 4.53 -9.27
CA ILE A 36 -13.34 5.50 -8.54
C ILE A 36 -12.48 4.79 -7.49
N ALA A 37 -11.70 5.57 -6.74
CA ALA A 37 -10.89 5.19 -5.59
C ALA A 37 -9.55 4.53 -5.93
N GLY A 38 -9.21 4.28 -7.21
CA GLY A 38 -7.91 3.73 -7.55
C GLY A 38 -7.61 2.42 -6.80
N ASN A 39 -6.44 2.31 -6.22
CA ASN A 39 -6.04 1.09 -5.49
C ASN A 39 -6.71 0.94 -4.11
N VAL A 40 -7.36 1.96 -3.57
CA VAL A 40 -8.13 1.83 -2.32
C VAL A 40 -9.58 1.43 -2.57
N TYR A 41 -9.95 1.13 -3.81
CA TYR A 41 -11.29 0.67 -4.16
C TYR A 41 -11.73 -0.50 -3.31
N THR A 42 -12.92 -0.35 -2.71
CA THR A 42 -13.63 -1.43 -1.99
C THR A 42 -14.88 -1.80 -2.76
N GLU A 43 -15.06 -3.11 -2.98
CA GLU A 43 -16.24 -3.69 -3.64
C GLU A 43 -17.14 -4.31 -2.59
N ASP A 44 -18.43 -4.03 -2.63
CA ASP A 44 -19.40 -4.71 -1.75
C ASP A 44 -19.67 -6.12 -2.27
N ILE A 45 -19.27 -7.12 -1.49
CA ILE A 45 -19.56 -8.53 -1.76
C ILE A 45 -20.15 -9.13 -0.48
N GLU A 46 -21.40 -9.61 -0.52
CA GLU A 46 -22.09 -10.16 0.64
C GLU A 46 -22.11 -9.23 1.86
N HIS A 47 -22.29 -7.93 1.63
CA HIS A 47 -22.26 -6.85 2.62
C HIS A 47 -20.88 -6.64 3.29
N ILE A 48 -19.82 -7.15 2.69
CA ILE A 48 -18.44 -6.97 3.13
C ILE A 48 -17.75 -6.00 2.17
N HIS A 49 -17.07 -4.99 2.69
CA HIS A 49 -16.23 -4.10 1.89
C HIS A 49 -14.90 -4.80 1.58
N VAL A 50 -14.83 -5.39 0.39
CA VAL A 50 -13.66 -6.14 -0.08
C VAL A 50 -12.63 -5.20 -0.67
N HIS A 51 -11.41 -5.20 -0.14
CA HIS A 51 -10.29 -4.43 -0.64
C HIS A 51 -9.76 -5.08 -1.92
N LYS A 52 -10.23 -4.61 -3.06
CA LYS A 52 -10.04 -5.25 -4.36
C LYS A 52 -8.57 -5.32 -4.80
N TYR A 53 -7.79 -4.31 -4.49
CA TYR A 53 -6.38 -4.16 -4.89
C TYR A 53 -5.41 -4.32 -3.72
N GLY A 54 -5.77 -5.12 -2.73
CA GLY A 54 -4.98 -5.38 -1.53
C GLY A 54 -5.47 -4.63 -0.30
N ALA A 55 -5.08 -5.15 0.85
CA ALA A 55 -5.46 -4.57 2.14
C ALA A 55 -4.90 -3.16 2.31
N HIS A 56 -5.76 -2.22 2.63
CA HIS A 56 -5.41 -0.85 2.93
C HIS A 56 -5.90 -0.51 4.34
N ILE A 57 -4.96 -0.18 5.22
CA ILE A 57 -5.24 0.22 6.60
C ILE A 57 -4.69 1.62 6.78
N PHE A 58 -5.59 2.57 7.01
CA PHE A 58 -5.18 3.96 7.18
C PHE A 58 -4.46 4.15 8.50
N HIS A 59 -3.28 4.77 8.46
CA HIS A 59 -2.50 5.15 9.62
C HIS A 59 -1.66 6.38 9.31
N THR A 60 -1.50 7.27 10.28
CA THR A 60 -0.70 8.48 10.11
C THR A 60 -0.30 9.10 11.44
N ASN A 61 0.84 9.79 11.45
CA ASN A 61 1.22 10.74 12.49
C ASN A 61 0.96 12.20 12.07
N ASN A 62 0.55 12.40 10.83
CA ASN A 62 0.29 13.73 10.28
C ASN A 62 -1.12 14.19 10.64
N LYS A 63 -1.22 15.13 11.58
CA LYS A 63 -2.49 15.67 12.04
C LYS A 63 -3.31 16.34 10.93
N GLU A 64 -2.65 17.08 10.01
CA GLU A 64 -3.34 17.73 8.89
C GLU A 64 -4.02 16.71 7.98
N VAL A 65 -3.35 15.60 7.69
CA VAL A 65 -3.90 14.50 6.88
C VAL A 65 -5.08 13.85 7.60
N TRP A 66 -4.95 13.57 8.90
CA TRP A 66 -6.03 12.99 9.69
C TRP A 66 -7.27 13.89 9.74
N GLU A 67 -7.08 15.18 10.03
CA GLU A 67 -8.15 16.18 10.03
C GLU A 67 -8.78 16.35 8.64
N TYR A 68 -8.02 16.10 7.57
CA TYR A 68 -8.55 16.15 6.22
C TYR A 68 -9.45 14.94 5.92
N VAL A 69 -8.97 13.71 6.11
CA VAL A 69 -9.73 12.50 5.76
C VAL A 69 -10.97 12.32 6.61
N THR A 70 -10.94 12.74 7.88
CA THR A 70 -12.08 12.65 8.79
C THR A 70 -13.23 13.60 8.44
N LYS A 71 -13.04 14.52 7.51
CA LYS A 71 -14.13 15.30 6.91
C LYS A 71 -14.99 14.47 5.94
N PHE A 72 -14.46 13.36 5.43
CA PHE A 72 -15.09 12.56 4.37
C PHE A 72 -15.53 11.17 4.82
N ALA A 73 -15.09 10.74 5.99
CA ALA A 73 -15.47 9.47 6.60
C ALA A 73 -15.26 9.48 8.10
N GLU A 74 -16.08 8.73 8.82
CA GLU A 74 -15.76 8.30 10.19
C GLU A 74 -14.84 7.08 10.10
N PHE A 75 -13.87 6.99 11.01
CA PHE A 75 -12.95 5.87 11.08
C PHE A 75 -13.24 5.02 12.29
N ASN A 76 -13.23 3.71 12.11
CA ASN A 76 -13.36 2.78 13.21
C ASN A 76 -12.05 2.66 14.01
N ARG A 77 -12.06 1.81 15.04
CA ARG A 77 -10.90 1.55 15.90
C ARG A 77 -10.04 0.37 15.44
N PHE A 78 -10.10 -0.03 14.19
CA PHE A 78 -9.30 -1.15 13.71
C PHE A 78 -7.81 -0.91 13.99
N THR A 79 -7.20 -1.92 14.61
CA THR A 79 -5.77 -1.94 14.92
C THR A 79 -5.14 -3.09 14.15
N ASN A 80 -4.14 -2.80 13.30
CA ASN A 80 -3.51 -3.82 12.49
C ASN A 80 -2.63 -4.72 13.37
N SER A 81 -3.05 -5.97 13.54
CA SER A 81 -2.34 -6.98 14.34
C SER A 81 -2.21 -8.27 13.51
N PRO A 82 -1.34 -8.27 12.48
CA PRO A 82 -1.17 -9.43 11.62
C PRO A 82 -0.58 -10.61 12.38
N VAL A 83 -0.88 -11.81 11.90
CA VAL A 83 -0.37 -13.07 12.42
C VAL A 83 0.50 -13.72 11.35
N ALA A 84 1.64 -14.28 11.74
CA ALA A 84 2.46 -15.13 10.87
C ALA A 84 2.12 -16.60 11.12
N ASN A 85 1.89 -17.33 10.03
CA ASN A 85 1.79 -18.79 10.03
C ASN A 85 3.03 -19.37 9.37
N TYR A 86 3.86 -20.03 10.16
CA TYR A 86 5.00 -20.79 9.69
C TYR A 86 4.72 -22.28 9.90
N LYS A 87 4.27 -22.97 8.86
CA LYS A 87 3.97 -24.42 8.89
C LYS A 87 3.07 -24.86 10.05
N GLY A 88 2.06 -24.02 10.36
CA GLY A 88 1.13 -24.26 11.46
C GLY A 88 1.55 -23.67 12.81
N GLU A 89 2.77 -23.17 12.95
CA GLU A 89 3.19 -22.38 14.11
C GLU A 89 2.75 -20.93 13.93
N LEU A 90 2.00 -20.39 14.88
CA LEU A 90 1.46 -19.03 14.81
C LEU A 90 2.29 -18.06 15.65
N TYR A 91 2.67 -16.95 15.07
CA TYR A 91 3.45 -15.89 15.71
C TYR A 91 2.77 -14.53 15.53
N SER A 92 2.87 -13.68 16.55
CA SER A 92 2.47 -12.29 16.45
C SER A 92 3.44 -11.48 15.59
N LEU A 93 2.92 -10.54 14.83
CA LEU A 93 3.68 -9.53 14.11
C LEU A 93 3.23 -8.12 14.57
N PRO A 94 4.11 -7.11 14.60
CA PRO A 94 5.56 -7.16 14.39
C PRO A 94 6.28 -8.05 15.42
N PHE A 95 7.59 -8.25 15.25
CA PHE A 95 8.37 -9.03 16.22
C PHE A 95 8.35 -8.36 17.59
N ASN A 96 7.63 -8.96 18.52
CA ASN A 96 7.41 -8.43 19.86
C ASN A 96 7.54 -9.53 20.92
N MET A 97 7.29 -9.21 22.18
CA MET A 97 7.42 -10.17 23.25
C MET A 97 6.53 -11.41 23.11
N TYR A 98 5.33 -11.31 22.50
CA TYR A 98 4.53 -12.50 22.17
C TYR A 98 5.22 -13.39 21.14
N THR A 99 5.88 -12.81 20.15
CA THR A 99 6.67 -13.54 19.15
C THR A 99 7.79 -14.32 19.81
N PHE A 100 8.56 -13.65 20.68
CA PHE A 100 9.73 -14.26 21.34
C PHE A 100 9.33 -15.30 22.37
N ASN A 101 8.25 -15.08 23.11
CA ASN A 101 7.70 -16.09 24.03
C ASN A 101 7.29 -17.36 23.26
N LYS A 102 6.56 -17.21 22.16
CA LYS A 102 6.15 -18.34 21.32
C LYS A 102 7.35 -19.10 20.74
N MET A 103 8.38 -18.40 20.29
CA MET A 103 9.54 -18.96 19.60
C MET A 103 10.52 -19.62 20.58
N TRP A 104 10.79 -19.00 21.74
CA TRP A 104 11.87 -19.37 22.66
C TRP A 104 11.43 -19.65 24.09
N GLY A 105 10.17 -19.41 24.45
CA GLY A 105 9.69 -19.54 25.82
C GLY A 105 10.18 -18.47 26.78
N VAL A 106 10.82 -17.41 26.29
CA VAL A 106 11.29 -16.29 27.12
C VAL A 106 10.11 -15.49 27.68
N VAL A 107 10.28 -14.92 28.86
CA VAL A 107 9.20 -14.22 29.59
C VAL A 107 9.52 -12.73 29.77
N THR A 108 10.80 -12.36 29.85
CA THR A 108 11.22 -10.98 30.08
C THR A 108 11.89 -10.36 28.86
N PRO A 109 11.83 -9.02 28.71
CA PRO A 109 12.58 -8.31 27.68
C PRO A 109 14.08 -8.60 27.69
N GLN A 110 14.67 -8.73 28.90
CA GLN A 110 16.09 -9.04 29.05
C GLN A 110 16.44 -10.41 28.47
N GLU A 111 15.62 -11.43 28.73
CA GLU A 111 15.81 -12.78 28.15
C GLU A 111 15.70 -12.76 26.62
N ALA A 112 14.71 -12.05 26.08
CA ALA A 112 14.52 -11.91 24.64
C ALA A 112 15.70 -11.20 23.97
N ALA A 113 16.14 -10.07 24.53
CA ALA A 113 17.31 -9.34 24.04
C ALA A 113 18.58 -10.17 24.07
N ALA A 114 18.79 -10.93 25.16
CA ALA A 114 19.95 -11.82 25.29
C ALA A 114 19.94 -12.95 24.25
N LYS A 115 18.76 -13.50 23.94
CA LYS A 115 18.61 -14.56 22.93
C LYS A 115 18.93 -14.04 21.53
N ILE A 116 18.42 -12.88 21.17
CA ILE A 116 18.71 -12.23 19.89
C ILE A 116 20.20 -11.93 19.75
N GLU A 117 20.80 -11.32 20.78
CA GLU A 117 22.21 -10.95 20.75
C GLU A 117 23.14 -12.18 20.68
N ALA A 118 22.81 -13.27 21.39
CA ALA A 118 23.55 -14.52 21.30
C ALA A 118 23.55 -15.09 19.87
N GLN A 119 22.40 -15.04 19.17
CA GLN A 119 22.32 -15.52 17.79
C GLN A 119 23.07 -14.59 16.81
N ARG A 120 22.99 -13.27 17.02
CA ARG A 120 23.76 -12.29 16.22
C ARG A 120 25.26 -12.52 16.35
N LYS A 121 25.77 -12.73 17.58
CA LYS A 121 27.17 -13.02 17.84
C LYS A 121 27.60 -14.36 17.25
N ALA A 122 26.75 -15.40 17.37
CA ALA A 122 27.04 -16.71 16.80
C ALA A 122 27.16 -16.68 15.27
N ALA A 123 26.41 -15.81 14.60
CA ALA A 123 26.50 -15.63 13.16
C ALA A 123 27.79 -14.93 12.73
N GLY A 124 28.35 -14.05 13.56
CA GLY A 124 29.64 -13.38 13.32
C GLY A 124 29.68 -12.50 12.07
N ILE A 125 28.53 -11.99 11.61
CA ILE A 125 28.45 -11.20 10.40
C ILE A 125 28.71 -9.72 10.73
N THR A 126 29.79 -9.18 10.18
CA THR A 126 30.20 -7.78 10.37
C THR A 126 29.86 -6.91 9.13
N GLU A 127 30.02 -7.48 7.94
CA GLU A 127 29.71 -6.84 6.66
C GLU A 127 28.77 -7.73 5.86
N PRO A 128 27.44 -7.52 5.96
CA PRO A 128 26.47 -8.33 5.24
C PRO A 128 26.63 -8.19 3.73
N ARG A 129 26.73 -9.31 3.01
CA ARG A 129 26.92 -9.35 1.55
C ARG A 129 25.62 -9.47 0.78
N ASN A 130 24.56 -9.92 1.44
CA ASN A 130 23.25 -10.17 0.85
C ASN A 130 22.15 -10.00 1.89
N LEU A 131 20.88 -10.14 1.47
CA LEU A 131 19.72 -9.99 2.34
C LEU A 131 19.69 -11.00 3.49
N GLU A 132 20.08 -12.27 3.25
CA GLU A 132 20.16 -13.30 4.30
C GLU A 132 21.10 -12.87 5.43
N GLU A 133 22.33 -12.49 5.08
CA GLU A 133 23.31 -12.05 6.06
C GLU A 133 22.87 -10.77 6.77
N GLN A 134 22.26 -9.84 6.06
CA GLN A 134 21.71 -8.61 6.64
C GLN A 134 20.63 -8.92 7.68
N ALA A 135 19.66 -9.76 7.35
CA ALA A 135 18.58 -10.12 8.26
C ALA A 135 19.11 -10.85 9.50
N ILE A 136 19.98 -11.84 9.33
CA ILE A 136 20.57 -12.58 10.44
C ILE A 136 21.40 -11.66 11.35
N SER A 137 22.14 -10.71 10.77
CA SER A 137 22.91 -9.74 11.56
C SER A 137 22.04 -8.81 12.39
N LEU A 138 20.78 -8.60 12.00
CA LEU A 138 19.82 -7.72 12.68
C LEU A 138 19.01 -8.44 13.76
N VAL A 139 18.51 -9.64 13.47
CA VAL A 139 17.52 -10.33 14.33
C VAL A 139 17.90 -11.76 14.72
N GLY A 140 18.99 -12.31 14.19
CA GLY A 140 19.41 -13.68 14.44
C GLY A 140 18.76 -14.69 13.49
N LYS A 141 19.25 -15.94 13.58
CA LYS A 141 18.89 -17.02 12.66
C LYS A 141 17.45 -17.49 12.78
N ASP A 142 16.92 -17.65 13.99
CA ASP A 142 15.59 -18.24 14.20
C ASP A 142 14.48 -17.36 13.64
N ILE A 143 14.52 -16.07 13.92
CA ILE A 143 13.55 -15.11 13.36
C ILE A 143 13.67 -15.05 11.84
N TYR A 144 14.89 -15.00 11.32
CA TYR A 144 15.12 -15.02 9.87
C TYR A 144 14.52 -16.26 9.21
N GLU A 145 14.84 -17.44 9.67
CA GLU A 145 14.41 -18.70 9.05
C GLU A 145 12.89 -18.90 9.08
N LYS A 146 12.25 -18.56 10.21
CA LYS A 146 10.81 -18.80 10.39
C LYS A 146 9.92 -17.66 9.87
N LEU A 147 10.34 -16.41 9.99
CA LEU A 147 9.46 -15.27 9.78
C LEU A 147 9.84 -14.36 8.61
N ILE A 148 11.05 -14.50 8.05
CA ILE A 148 11.53 -13.59 7.00
C ILE A 148 11.82 -14.34 5.71
N LYS A 149 12.60 -15.41 5.77
CA LYS A 149 13.18 -16.08 4.60
C LYS A 149 12.13 -16.48 3.56
N GLY A 150 11.22 -17.37 3.90
CA GLY A 150 10.24 -17.91 2.95
C GLY A 150 9.28 -16.85 2.40
N TYR A 151 8.84 -15.92 3.24
CA TYR A 151 8.02 -14.81 2.84
C TYR A 151 8.73 -13.90 1.81
N THR A 152 9.96 -13.51 2.11
CA THR A 152 10.76 -12.66 1.23
C THR A 152 11.10 -13.35 -0.09
N GLU A 153 11.44 -14.64 -0.06
CA GLU A 153 11.73 -15.41 -1.27
C GLU A 153 10.52 -15.54 -2.18
N LYS A 154 9.30 -15.69 -1.65
CA LYS A 154 8.06 -15.64 -2.41
C LYS A 154 7.79 -14.25 -2.98
N GLN A 155 8.01 -13.22 -2.17
CA GLN A 155 7.77 -11.84 -2.58
C GLN A 155 8.67 -11.41 -3.74
N TRP A 156 9.92 -11.84 -3.76
CA TRP A 156 10.91 -11.46 -4.77
C TRP A 156 11.13 -12.51 -5.86
N GLY A 157 10.65 -13.74 -5.67
CA GLY A 157 10.85 -14.84 -6.61
C GLY A 157 12.30 -15.31 -6.72
N ARG A 158 13.15 -15.01 -5.70
CA ARG A 158 14.58 -15.32 -5.67
C ARG A 158 15.00 -15.71 -4.26
N ASP A 159 16.07 -16.48 -4.14
CA ASP A 159 16.64 -16.83 -2.85
C ASP A 159 17.21 -15.59 -2.14
N CYS A 160 17.06 -15.53 -0.82
CA CYS A 160 17.57 -14.40 -0.03
C CYS A 160 19.08 -14.18 -0.18
N LYS A 161 19.85 -15.24 -0.47
CA LYS A 161 21.29 -15.15 -0.75
C LYS A 161 21.63 -14.37 -2.02
N ASP A 162 20.68 -14.32 -2.96
CA ASP A 162 20.83 -13.65 -4.25
C ASP A 162 20.20 -12.25 -4.28
N LEU A 163 19.63 -11.82 -3.14
CA LEU A 163 19.04 -10.49 -2.99
C LEU A 163 20.01 -9.52 -2.31
N PRO A 164 20.02 -8.23 -2.72
CA PRO A 164 20.90 -7.23 -2.12
C PRO A 164 20.57 -6.97 -0.65
N ALA A 165 21.60 -6.74 0.17
CA ALA A 165 21.43 -6.42 1.59
C ALA A 165 20.59 -5.15 1.84
N PHE A 166 20.65 -4.15 0.94
CA PHE A 166 19.94 -2.87 1.11
C PHE A 166 18.41 -2.98 1.08
N ILE A 167 17.84 -4.09 0.60
CA ILE A 167 16.38 -4.33 0.63
C ILE A 167 15.87 -4.30 2.07
N ILE A 168 16.67 -4.80 3.02
CA ILE A 168 16.38 -4.72 4.46
C ILE A 168 17.41 -3.79 5.12
N LYS A 169 17.02 -2.58 5.39
CA LYS A 169 17.86 -1.62 6.11
C LYS A 169 17.81 -1.82 7.62
N ARG A 170 16.63 -2.16 8.13
CA ARG A 170 16.37 -2.42 9.54
C ARG A 170 15.19 -3.37 9.69
N LEU A 171 15.21 -4.14 10.77
CA LEU A 171 14.09 -4.99 11.20
C LEU A 171 13.74 -4.58 12.63
N PRO A 172 12.64 -3.86 12.85
CA PRO A 172 12.26 -3.41 14.19
C PRO A 172 11.95 -4.61 15.10
N VAL A 173 12.55 -4.61 16.28
CA VAL A 173 12.28 -5.55 17.36
C VAL A 173 11.69 -4.77 18.51
N ARG A 174 10.53 -5.21 19.01
CA ARG A 174 9.86 -4.60 20.15
C ARG A 174 10.03 -5.48 21.38
N LEU A 175 10.62 -4.93 22.42
CA LEU A 175 10.71 -5.58 23.74
C LEU A 175 9.52 -5.28 24.63
N THR A 176 8.34 -5.20 24.03
CA THR A 176 7.04 -4.94 24.65
C THR A 176 6.01 -5.93 24.14
N PHE A 177 4.87 -6.05 24.84
CA PHE A 177 3.72 -6.87 24.40
C PHE A 177 2.75 -6.06 23.54
N ASP A 178 3.27 -5.34 22.53
CA ASP A 178 2.48 -4.50 21.66
C ASP A 178 2.33 -5.15 20.28
N ASN A 179 1.11 -5.57 19.96
CA ASN A 179 0.73 -6.18 18.70
C ASN A 179 0.28 -5.18 17.63
N ASN A 180 0.18 -3.89 17.96
CA ASN A 180 -0.14 -2.90 16.94
C ASN A 180 1.03 -2.77 15.97
N TYR A 181 0.80 -3.19 14.72
CA TYR A 181 1.84 -3.19 13.69
C TYR A 181 2.38 -1.78 13.39
N PHE A 182 1.51 -0.77 13.45
CA PHE A 182 1.87 0.60 13.18
C PHE A 182 2.14 1.40 14.46
N ASN A 183 3.15 2.28 14.42
CA ASN A 183 3.45 3.25 15.49
C ASN A 183 2.83 4.61 15.20
N ALA A 184 1.64 4.63 14.61
CA ALA A 184 0.95 5.85 14.25
C ALA A 184 0.00 6.30 15.36
N LEU A 185 -0.13 7.62 15.52
CA LEU A 185 -1.07 8.23 16.46
C LEU A 185 -2.52 7.98 16.05
N TYR A 186 -2.78 7.96 14.74
CA TYR A 186 -4.11 7.77 14.15
C TYR A 186 -4.12 6.54 13.29
N GLN A 187 -5.14 5.71 13.45
CA GLN A 187 -5.28 4.47 12.70
C GLN A 187 -6.74 4.06 12.66
N GLY A 188 -7.16 3.44 11.57
CA GLY A 188 -8.49 2.87 11.44
C GLY A 188 -8.86 2.58 9.99
N ILE A 189 -10.08 2.07 9.84
CA ILE A 189 -10.70 1.83 8.53
C ILE A 189 -11.88 2.80 8.40
N PRO A 190 -12.07 3.46 7.25
CA PRO A 190 -13.23 4.34 7.06
C PRO A 190 -14.52 3.51 7.06
N GLU A 191 -15.48 3.89 7.88
CA GLU A 191 -16.77 3.25 7.96
C GLU A 191 -17.52 3.40 6.63
N GLY A 192 -18.07 2.31 6.13
CA GLY A 192 -18.68 2.24 4.80
C GLY A 192 -17.70 2.04 3.65
N GLY A 193 -16.41 1.84 3.94
CA GLY A 193 -15.35 1.53 2.98
C GLY A 193 -14.66 2.75 2.36
N TYR A 194 -13.50 2.52 1.78
CA TYR A 194 -12.69 3.58 1.14
C TYR A 194 -13.38 4.19 -0.08
N THR A 195 -14.13 3.41 -0.85
CA THR A 195 -14.83 3.91 -2.04
C THR A 195 -15.84 4.99 -1.67
N LYS A 196 -16.57 4.81 -0.58
CA LYS A 196 -17.50 5.82 -0.05
C LYS A 196 -16.77 7.10 0.37
N MET A 197 -15.64 6.97 1.06
CA MET A 197 -14.82 8.11 1.44
C MET A 197 -14.36 8.92 0.23
N VAL A 198 -13.88 8.25 -0.82
CA VAL A 198 -13.47 8.91 -2.07
C VAL A 198 -14.66 9.50 -2.81
N ALA A 199 -15.82 8.82 -2.82
CA ALA A 199 -17.05 9.38 -3.40
C ALA A 199 -17.45 10.69 -2.70
N ASN A 200 -17.31 10.76 -1.37
CA ASN A 200 -17.57 11.99 -0.62
C ASN A 200 -16.57 13.11 -0.98
N MET A 201 -15.30 12.78 -1.24
CA MET A 201 -14.32 13.77 -1.74
C MET A 201 -14.70 14.30 -3.13
N LEU A 202 -15.28 13.46 -3.98
CA LEU A 202 -15.65 13.79 -5.36
C LEU A 202 -17.08 14.33 -5.49
N ASP A 203 -17.79 14.53 -4.39
CA ASP A 203 -19.17 15.03 -4.42
C ASP A 203 -19.26 16.38 -5.15
N GLY A 204 -20.20 16.45 -6.13
CA GLY A 204 -20.38 17.61 -6.97
C GLY A 204 -19.30 17.84 -8.05
N ILE A 205 -18.37 16.92 -8.23
CA ILE A 205 -17.31 16.98 -9.25
C ILE A 205 -17.66 16.04 -10.41
N GLU A 206 -17.51 16.52 -11.64
CA GLU A 206 -17.72 15.68 -12.82
C GLU A 206 -16.65 14.60 -12.92
N VAL A 207 -17.07 13.34 -13.01
CA VAL A 207 -16.19 12.17 -13.15
C VAL A 207 -16.59 11.37 -14.38
N ARG A 208 -15.62 11.04 -15.24
CA ARG A 208 -15.79 10.15 -16.39
C ARG A 208 -14.92 8.92 -16.22
N LEU A 209 -15.56 7.79 -15.98
CA LEU A 209 -14.92 6.47 -15.87
C LEU A 209 -14.77 5.82 -17.26
N ASN A 210 -14.07 4.69 -17.33
CA ASN A 210 -13.78 3.98 -18.59
C ASN A 210 -13.19 4.92 -19.67
N THR A 211 -12.36 5.86 -19.23
CA THR A 211 -11.75 6.87 -20.08
C THR A 211 -10.24 6.84 -19.91
N ASP A 212 -9.55 6.25 -20.88
CA ASP A 212 -8.08 6.19 -20.87
C ASP A 212 -7.50 7.48 -21.47
N TYR A 213 -6.75 8.22 -20.66
CA TYR A 213 -6.13 9.48 -21.07
C TYR A 213 -5.12 9.28 -22.20
N LEU A 214 -4.31 8.23 -22.15
CA LEU A 214 -3.24 8.02 -23.13
C LEU A 214 -3.80 7.65 -24.51
N GLU A 215 -4.96 6.98 -24.56
CA GLU A 215 -5.64 6.67 -25.82
C GLU A 215 -6.28 7.88 -26.49
N LYS A 216 -6.69 8.88 -25.67
CA LYS A 216 -7.45 10.07 -26.13
C LYS A 216 -6.76 11.38 -25.74
N LYS A 217 -5.45 11.37 -25.67
CA LYS A 217 -4.65 12.45 -25.09
C LYS A 217 -4.96 13.81 -25.72
N ASP A 218 -4.93 13.92 -27.05
CA ASP A 218 -5.14 15.20 -27.74
C ASP A 218 -6.57 15.75 -27.54
N GLU A 219 -7.56 14.89 -27.56
CA GLU A 219 -8.96 15.24 -27.28
C GLU A 219 -9.13 15.74 -25.85
N LEU A 220 -8.58 15.02 -24.90
CA LEU A 220 -8.70 15.33 -23.47
C LEU A 220 -7.88 16.56 -23.07
N ASP A 221 -6.70 16.73 -23.62
CA ASP A 221 -5.88 17.93 -23.40
C ASP A 221 -6.57 19.23 -23.86
N ALA A 222 -7.42 19.14 -24.88
CA ALA A 222 -8.18 20.29 -25.36
C ALA A 222 -9.29 20.74 -24.41
N LEU A 223 -9.68 19.91 -23.44
CA LEU A 223 -10.78 20.20 -22.51
C LEU A 223 -10.40 21.09 -21.33
N ALA A 224 -9.09 21.18 -20.99
CA ALA A 224 -8.66 21.86 -19.78
C ALA A 224 -7.39 22.71 -19.99
N ASP A 225 -7.19 23.69 -19.12
CA ASP A 225 -6.00 24.54 -19.14
C ASP A 225 -4.77 23.79 -18.59
N LYS A 226 -4.94 22.99 -17.54
CA LYS A 226 -3.90 22.16 -16.94
C LYS A 226 -4.36 20.72 -16.74
N VAL A 227 -3.40 19.81 -16.75
CA VAL A 227 -3.62 18.38 -16.49
C VAL A 227 -2.82 17.98 -15.26
N VAL A 228 -3.46 17.28 -14.31
CA VAL A 228 -2.78 16.58 -13.23
C VAL A 228 -2.78 15.09 -13.56
N TYR A 229 -1.62 14.57 -13.90
CA TYR A 229 -1.44 13.19 -14.36
C TYR A 229 -0.91 12.31 -13.22
N THR A 230 -1.69 11.31 -12.81
CA THR A 230 -1.33 10.38 -11.75
C THR A 230 -1.01 8.96 -12.25
N GLY A 231 -0.98 8.77 -13.55
CA GLY A 231 -0.56 7.51 -14.17
C GLY A 231 0.95 7.30 -14.16
N ALA A 232 1.41 6.19 -14.74
CA ALA A 232 2.83 5.89 -14.84
C ALA A 232 3.55 6.92 -15.72
N ILE A 233 4.63 7.50 -15.19
CA ILE A 233 5.38 8.56 -15.88
C ILE A 233 6.00 8.07 -17.19
N ASP A 234 6.54 6.86 -17.21
CA ASP A 234 7.12 6.25 -18.41
C ASP A 234 6.08 5.97 -19.51
N ALA A 235 4.88 5.54 -19.12
CA ALA A 235 3.76 5.36 -20.05
C ALA A 235 3.32 6.68 -20.69
N TYR A 236 3.31 7.78 -19.94
CA TYR A 236 3.01 9.11 -20.50
C TYR A 236 3.94 9.46 -21.66
N PHE A 237 5.20 9.13 -21.55
CA PHE A 237 6.22 9.33 -22.59
C PHE A 237 6.38 8.14 -23.55
N ASN A 238 5.38 7.25 -23.60
CA ASN A 238 5.38 6.08 -24.48
C ASN A 238 6.65 5.22 -24.35
N TYR A 239 7.17 5.09 -23.12
CA TYR A 239 8.35 4.28 -22.79
C TYR A 239 9.62 4.62 -23.58
N LYS A 240 9.74 5.84 -24.09
CA LYS A 240 10.82 6.22 -25.03
C LYS A 240 12.24 6.09 -24.48
N LEU A 241 12.39 6.08 -23.15
CA LEU A 241 13.67 5.87 -22.46
C LEU A 241 13.80 4.46 -21.87
N GLY A 242 12.80 3.60 -22.12
CA GLY A 242 12.67 2.29 -21.53
C GLY A 242 11.62 2.24 -20.42
N ALA A 243 11.17 1.05 -20.06
CA ALA A 243 10.19 0.85 -19.00
C ALA A 243 10.84 0.86 -17.62
N LEU A 244 10.22 1.58 -16.68
CA LEU A 244 10.50 1.46 -15.24
C LEU A 244 9.99 0.12 -14.74
N GLU A 245 10.66 -0.46 -13.77
CA GLU A 245 10.29 -1.76 -13.21
C GLU A 245 9.38 -1.59 -11.98
N TYR A 246 8.42 -2.51 -11.85
CA TYR A 246 7.48 -2.59 -10.75
C TYR A 246 7.37 -4.02 -10.23
N ARG A 247 6.82 -4.17 -9.04
CA ARG A 247 6.28 -5.46 -8.59
C ARG A 247 4.77 -5.42 -8.77
N SER A 248 4.22 -6.57 -9.11
CA SER A 248 2.78 -6.76 -9.23
C SER A 248 2.27 -7.77 -8.21
N ILE A 249 0.98 -7.74 -7.95
CA ILE A 249 0.30 -8.62 -7.02
C ILE A 249 -0.94 -9.18 -7.71
N ARG A 250 -1.19 -10.48 -7.53
CA ARG A 250 -2.41 -11.14 -7.97
C ARG A 250 -3.20 -11.58 -6.74
N PHE A 251 -4.52 -11.45 -6.81
CA PHE A 251 -5.43 -11.86 -5.76
C PHE A 251 -6.39 -12.92 -6.27
N ASP A 252 -6.53 -14.02 -5.54
CA ASP A 252 -7.61 -14.98 -5.70
C ASP A 252 -8.64 -14.74 -4.59
N THR A 253 -9.80 -14.22 -4.97
CA THR A 253 -10.88 -13.86 -4.03
C THR A 253 -11.97 -14.91 -4.05
N GLU A 254 -12.42 -15.34 -2.87
CA GLU A 254 -13.38 -16.39 -2.68
C GLU A 254 -14.40 -16.03 -1.59
N VAL A 255 -15.67 -16.26 -1.89
CA VAL A 255 -16.77 -16.15 -0.91
C VAL A 255 -16.96 -17.52 -0.24
N LEU A 256 -16.95 -17.56 1.09
CA LEU A 256 -17.12 -18.78 1.88
C LEU A 256 -18.40 -18.72 2.69
N ASP A 257 -19.15 -19.83 2.68
CA ASP A 257 -20.38 -19.99 3.45
C ASP A 257 -20.06 -20.42 4.91
N MET A 258 -19.37 -19.51 5.59
CA MET A 258 -19.00 -19.63 7.00
C MET A 258 -18.79 -18.24 7.58
N PRO A 259 -18.99 -18.04 8.90
CA PRO A 259 -18.85 -16.70 9.51
C PRO A 259 -17.41 -16.28 9.78
N ASN A 260 -16.46 -17.21 9.84
CA ASN A 260 -15.09 -16.94 10.24
C ASN A 260 -14.14 -17.99 9.66
N PHE A 261 -13.16 -17.54 8.85
CA PHE A 261 -12.18 -18.43 8.22
C PHE A 261 -10.88 -18.53 9.02
N GLN A 262 -10.30 -17.41 9.41
CA GLN A 262 -8.98 -17.39 10.06
C GLN A 262 -8.93 -16.56 11.36
N GLY A 263 -10.00 -15.87 11.70
CA GLY A 263 -10.10 -15.11 12.96
C GLY A 263 -9.25 -13.83 13.01
N ASN A 264 -8.73 -13.37 11.88
CA ASN A 264 -7.95 -12.13 11.78
C ASN A 264 -8.01 -11.58 10.37
N ALA A 265 -7.89 -10.27 10.22
CA ALA A 265 -7.91 -9.61 8.92
C ALA A 265 -6.72 -10.05 8.03
N ALA A 266 -5.54 -10.23 8.59
CA ALA A 266 -4.35 -10.61 7.85
C ALA A 266 -3.59 -11.75 8.53
N VAL A 267 -3.31 -12.81 7.77
CA VAL A 267 -2.40 -13.88 8.15
C VAL A 267 -1.34 -14.03 7.07
N ASN A 268 -0.08 -13.80 7.43
CA ASN A 268 1.07 -13.97 6.56
C ASN A 268 1.58 -15.40 6.62
N TYR A 269 1.85 -16.01 5.47
CA TYR A 269 2.43 -17.34 5.37
C TYR A 269 3.92 -17.20 5.10
N THR A 270 4.72 -17.48 6.11
CA THR A 270 6.16 -17.19 6.10
C THR A 270 7.04 -18.36 5.68
N ASP A 271 6.45 -19.53 5.42
CA ASP A 271 7.13 -20.65 4.77
C ASP A 271 7.19 -20.45 3.24
N LYS A 272 8.13 -21.14 2.60
CA LYS A 272 8.32 -21.06 1.13
C LYS A 272 7.32 -21.93 0.36
N GLU A 273 6.88 -23.02 0.96
CA GLU A 273 6.08 -24.06 0.32
C GLU A 273 4.63 -23.62 0.05
N THR A 274 4.04 -22.80 0.91
CA THR A 274 2.72 -22.21 0.71
C THR A 274 2.76 -21.22 -0.45
N PRO A 275 1.92 -21.37 -1.51
CA PRO A 275 2.05 -20.56 -2.72
C PRO A 275 1.75 -19.08 -2.55
N TRP A 276 0.82 -18.73 -1.66
CA TRP A 276 0.46 -17.32 -1.37
C TRP A 276 1.34 -16.73 -0.27
N THR A 277 1.48 -15.41 -0.28
CA THR A 277 2.21 -14.69 0.78
C THR A 277 1.34 -14.41 1.99
N ARG A 278 0.06 -14.11 1.79
CA ARG A 278 -0.90 -13.90 2.88
C ARG A 278 -2.33 -14.16 2.45
N ILE A 279 -3.20 -14.33 3.44
CA ILE A 279 -4.65 -14.35 3.26
C ILE A 279 -5.24 -13.15 4.00
N ILE A 280 -6.06 -12.40 3.29
CA ILE A 280 -6.88 -11.33 3.87
C ILE A 280 -8.29 -11.86 4.05
N GLU A 281 -8.84 -11.74 5.24
CA GLU A 281 -10.26 -11.97 5.53
C GLU A 281 -10.90 -10.60 5.78
N HIS A 282 -11.58 -10.09 4.77
CA HIS A 282 -11.93 -8.67 4.65
C HIS A 282 -12.92 -8.19 5.71
N LYS A 283 -13.85 -9.03 6.18
CA LYS A 283 -14.84 -8.65 7.18
C LYS A 283 -14.24 -8.17 8.50
N TRP A 284 -13.04 -8.64 8.85
CA TRP A 284 -12.41 -8.29 10.13
C TRP A 284 -11.83 -6.87 10.17
N PHE A 285 -11.74 -6.18 9.05
CA PHE A 285 -11.47 -4.74 9.05
C PHE A 285 -12.60 -3.94 9.69
N GLU A 286 -13.83 -4.46 9.67
CA GLU A 286 -15.03 -3.82 10.22
C GLU A 286 -15.72 -4.73 11.25
N PHE A 287 -14.93 -5.52 11.97
CA PHE A 287 -15.35 -6.37 13.11
C PHE A 287 -16.44 -7.40 12.77
N GLY A 288 -16.50 -7.85 11.52
CA GLY A 288 -17.49 -8.81 11.03
C GLY A 288 -18.92 -8.28 10.93
N LYS A 289 -19.09 -6.96 10.94
CA LYS A 289 -20.38 -6.28 10.87
C LYS A 289 -20.63 -5.66 9.50
N ASP A 290 -21.90 -5.66 9.09
CA ASP A 290 -22.36 -4.85 7.96
C ASP A 290 -22.57 -3.38 8.35
N ASP A 291 -23.00 -2.53 7.39
CA ASP A 291 -23.19 -1.10 7.62
C ASP A 291 -24.32 -0.78 8.63
N GLU A 292 -25.23 -1.72 8.88
CA GLU A 292 -26.29 -1.60 9.89
C GLU A 292 -25.88 -2.19 11.25
N GLY A 293 -24.68 -2.76 11.37
CA GLY A 293 -24.15 -3.34 12.61
C GLY A 293 -24.58 -4.80 12.85
N ASN A 294 -25.12 -5.47 11.85
CA ASN A 294 -25.48 -6.89 11.96
C ASN A 294 -24.27 -7.79 11.71
N ASP A 295 -24.26 -8.98 12.33
CA ASP A 295 -23.28 -10.01 12.03
C ASP A 295 -23.45 -10.54 10.61
N ILE A 296 -22.35 -10.64 9.87
CA ILE A 296 -22.34 -11.14 8.50
C ILE A 296 -22.16 -12.66 8.55
N PRO A 297 -23.10 -13.48 8.01
CA PRO A 297 -23.02 -14.93 8.12
C PRO A 297 -21.98 -15.59 7.21
N LYS A 298 -21.58 -14.93 6.13
CA LYS A 298 -20.54 -15.37 5.18
C LYS A 298 -19.25 -14.61 5.41
N THR A 299 -18.16 -15.07 4.77
CA THR A 299 -16.89 -14.34 4.75
C THR A 299 -16.30 -14.31 3.36
N VAL A 300 -15.44 -13.33 3.10
CA VAL A 300 -14.69 -13.20 1.85
C VAL A 300 -13.21 -13.16 2.18
N ILE A 301 -12.47 -14.04 1.54
CA ILE A 301 -11.00 -14.08 1.65
C ILE A 301 -10.34 -13.76 0.32
N SER A 302 -9.15 -13.20 0.38
CA SER A 302 -8.27 -13.03 -0.77
C SER A 302 -6.91 -13.64 -0.48
N ARG A 303 -6.47 -14.58 -1.32
CA ARG A 303 -5.09 -15.07 -1.32
C ARG A 303 -4.25 -14.16 -2.18
N GLU A 304 -3.15 -13.68 -1.64
CA GLU A 304 -2.26 -12.73 -2.28
C GLU A 304 -1.00 -13.42 -2.78
N TYR A 305 -0.70 -13.22 -4.07
CA TYR A 305 0.49 -13.74 -4.74
C TYR A 305 1.34 -12.59 -5.26
N SER A 306 2.62 -12.61 -4.99
CA SER A 306 3.56 -11.68 -5.62
C SER A 306 3.94 -12.17 -7.00
N SER A 307 4.08 -11.27 -7.96
CA SER A 307 4.45 -11.58 -9.33
C SER A 307 5.35 -10.51 -9.94
N GLU A 308 6.10 -10.91 -10.96
CA GLU A 308 6.83 -9.95 -11.78
C GLU A 308 5.85 -9.13 -12.62
N TRP A 309 6.11 -7.83 -12.69
CA TRP A 309 5.34 -6.93 -13.52
C TRP A 309 5.86 -6.92 -14.97
N LYS A 310 4.93 -6.84 -15.91
CA LYS A 310 5.20 -6.60 -17.33
C LYS A 310 4.39 -5.40 -17.79
N VAL A 311 4.83 -4.75 -18.85
CA VAL A 311 4.06 -3.66 -19.48
C VAL A 311 2.65 -4.16 -19.81
N GLY A 312 1.64 -3.49 -19.27
CA GLY A 312 0.22 -3.86 -19.36
C GLY A 312 -0.36 -4.43 -18.06
N ASP A 313 0.47 -4.89 -17.12
CA ASP A 313 0.01 -5.31 -15.79
C ASP A 313 -0.19 -4.10 -14.88
N GLU A 314 -0.99 -4.26 -13.81
CA GLU A 314 -1.13 -3.23 -12.78
C GLU A 314 0.19 -3.08 -12.00
N PRO A 315 0.79 -1.87 -11.98
CA PRO A 315 2.00 -1.62 -11.21
C PRO A 315 1.65 -1.30 -9.75
N TYR A 316 2.07 -2.13 -8.81
CA TYR A 316 1.80 -1.93 -7.38
C TYR A 316 2.93 -1.20 -6.67
N TYR A 317 4.16 -1.66 -6.84
CA TYR A 317 5.32 -1.12 -6.12
C TYR A 317 6.47 -0.83 -7.08
N PRO A 318 7.04 0.39 -7.07
CA PRO A 318 8.25 0.68 -7.82
C PRO A 318 9.44 -0.13 -7.26
N VAL A 319 10.30 -0.57 -8.15
CA VAL A 319 11.58 -1.19 -7.77
C VAL A 319 12.59 -0.07 -7.53
N ASN A 320 12.87 0.21 -6.25
CA ASN A 320 13.74 1.31 -5.81
C ASN A 320 15.22 0.90 -5.82
N ASP A 321 15.74 0.52 -6.96
CA ASP A 321 17.17 0.29 -7.16
C ASP A 321 17.84 1.47 -7.87
N GLU A 322 19.16 1.42 -7.98
CA GLU A 322 19.96 2.48 -8.60
C GLU A 322 19.63 2.66 -10.09
N LYS A 323 19.44 1.55 -10.81
CA LYS A 323 19.10 1.54 -12.24
C LYS A 323 17.77 2.27 -12.50
N ASN A 324 16.72 1.89 -11.79
CA ASN A 324 15.40 2.49 -11.94
C ASN A 324 15.35 3.92 -11.42
N GLY A 325 16.09 4.21 -10.36
CA GLY A 325 16.23 5.57 -9.85
C GLY A 325 16.89 6.51 -10.88
N ALA A 326 17.93 6.07 -11.55
CA ALA A 326 18.57 6.83 -12.62
C ALA A 326 17.64 7.03 -13.82
N LEU A 327 16.92 5.98 -14.25
CA LEU A 327 15.96 6.07 -15.35
C LEU A 327 14.79 7.03 -14.99
N TYR A 328 14.30 6.98 -13.76
CA TYR A 328 13.27 7.91 -13.31
C TYR A 328 13.76 9.37 -13.37
N GLN A 329 15.00 9.67 -13.00
CA GLN A 329 15.54 11.03 -13.09
C GLN A 329 15.52 11.56 -14.52
N GLU A 330 15.78 10.70 -15.52
CA GLU A 330 15.69 11.12 -16.93
C GLU A 330 14.24 11.40 -17.36
N TYR A 331 13.28 10.58 -16.93
CA TYR A 331 11.85 10.87 -17.14
C TYR A 331 11.40 12.14 -16.41
N LYS A 332 11.91 12.36 -15.21
CA LYS A 332 11.61 13.58 -14.44
C LYS A 332 12.03 14.84 -15.17
N LYS A 333 13.19 14.86 -15.83
CA LYS A 333 13.62 15.99 -16.67
C LYS A 333 12.62 16.27 -17.79
N LEU A 334 12.08 15.23 -18.41
CA LEU A 334 11.05 15.39 -19.45
C LEU A 334 9.73 15.92 -18.84
N ALA A 335 9.33 15.40 -17.68
CA ALA A 335 8.15 15.86 -16.98
C ALA A 335 8.25 17.34 -16.53
N ASP A 336 9.41 17.74 -16.02
CA ASP A 336 9.68 19.13 -15.61
C ASP A 336 9.65 20.12 -16.80
N ALA A 337 9.83 19.65 -18.03
CA ALA A 337 9.72 20.46 -19.24
C ALA A 337 8.27 20.62 -19.74
N GLU A 338 7.34 19.80 -19.26
CA GLU A 338 5.93 19.92 -19.59
C GLU A 338 5.31 21.15 -18.92
N LYS A 339 4.79 22.08 -19.71
CA LYS A 339 4.23 23.34 -19.19
C LYS A 339 2.78 23.21 -18.71
N LYS A 340 2.04 22.26 -19.27
CA LYS A 340 0.60 22.08 -19.06
C LYS A 340 0.30 20.92 -18.11
N VAL A 341 1.22 19.98 -17.93
CA VAL A 341 1.01 18.74 -17.21
C VAL A 341 1.80 18.72 -15.90
N ILE A 342 1.12 18.39 -14.81
CA ILE A 342 1.70 18.22 -13.48
C ILE A 342 1.64 16.73 -13.17
N PHE A 343 2.79 16.14 -12.88
CA PHE A 343 2.88 14.72 -12.49
C PHE A 343 2.79 14.59 -10.97
N GLY A 344 1.99 13.66 -10.51
CA GLY A 344 1.81 13.42 -9.08
C GLY A 344 1.35 11.99 -8.78
N GLY A 345 1.39 11.65 -7.49
CA GLY A 345 1.04 10.31 -7.01
C GLY A 345 2.15 9.29 -7.19
N ARG A 346 1.89 8.07 -6.75
CA ARG A 346 2.88 6.98 -6.70
C ARG A 346 3.52 6.68 -8.06
N LEU A 347 2.70 6.58 -9.10
CA LEU A 347 3.15 6.24 -10.45
C LEU A 347 3.73 7.45 -11.19
N GLY A 348 3.14 8.63 -11.01
CA GLY A 348 3.61 9.87 -11.64
C GLY A 348 4.95 10.34 -11.09
N GLU A 349 5.26 10.02 -9.84
CA GLU A 349 6.52 10.36 -9.16
C GLU A 349 7.44 9.14 -8.99
N TYR A 350 7.03 7.96 -9.45
CA TYR A 350 7.77 6.70 -9.27
C TYR A 350 8.26 6.51 -7.84
N LYS A 351 7.36 6.60 -6.88
CA LYS A 351 7.67 6.63 -5.46
C LYS A 351 6.76 5.70 -4.67
N TYR A 352 7.33 4.98 -3.72
CA TYR A 352 6.52 4.26 -2.75
C TYR A 352 5.97 5.26 -1.73
N TYR A 353 4.65 5.42 -1.74
CA TYR A 353 3.91 6.24 -0.79
C TYR A 353 2.90 5.39 -0.03
N ASP A 354 2.84 5.51 1.28
CA ASP A 354 1.66 5.12 2.04
C ASP A 354 0.51 6.12 1.79
N MET A 355 -0.70 5.74 2.10
CA MET A 355 -1.89 6.55 1.84
C MET A 355 -1.79 7.97 2.40
N ASP A 356 -1.28 8.11 3.62
CA ASP A 356 -1.12 9.43 4.26
C ASP A 356 -0.11 10.31 3.52
N ALA A 357 0.99 9.75 3.06
CA ALA A 357 1.98 10.48 2.27
C ALA A 357 1.44 10.88 0.89
N VAL A 358 0.63 10.04 0.24
CA VAL A 358 -0.08 10.39 -1.00
C VAL A 358 -0.99 11.60 -0.77
N ILE A 359 -1.78 11.57 0.28
CA ILE A 359 -2.71 12.66 0.62
C ILE A 359 -1.94 13.93 0.97
N ALA A 360 -0.88 13.84 1.78
CA ALA A 360 -0.03 14.98 2.11
C ALA A 360 0.60 15.62 0.87
N SER A 361 1.06 14.81 -0.07
CA SER A 361 1.62 15.27 -1.35
C SER A 361 0.58 16.01 -2.19
N ALA A 362 -0.64 15.47 -2.28
CA ALA A 362 -1.74 16.12 -3.01
C ALA A 362 -2.16 17.46 -2.36
N LEU A 363 -2.25 17.50 -1.03
CA LEU A 363 -2.53 18.73 -0.30
C LEU A 363 -1.44 19.79 -0.51
N SER A 364 -0.19 19.38 -0.51
CA SER A 364 0.96 20.27 -0.78
C SER A 364 0.93 20.81 -2.21
N LEU A 365 0.64 19.96 -3.20
CA LEU A 365 0.50 20.41 -4.58
C LEU A 365 -0.65 21.41 -4.72
N ALA A 366 -1.80 21.11 -4.12
CA ALA A 366 -2.95 22.02 -4.16
C ALA A 366 -2.62 23.41 -3.56
N LYS A 367 -1.92 23.44 -2.44
CA LYS A 367 -1.46 24.70 -1.84
C LYS A 367 -0.60 25.52 -2.81
N ARG A 368 0.37 24.89 -3.47
CA ARG A 368 1.25 25.59 -4.41
C ARG A 368 0.51 26.09 -5.64
N GLU A 369 -0.30 25.21 -6.26
CA GLU A 369 -0.99 25.51 -7.51
C GLU A 369 -2.10 26.55 -7.35
N LEU A 370 -2.85 26.49 -6.25
CA LEU A 370 -4.04 27.31 -6.04
C LEU A 370 -3.75 28.63 -5.34
N LEU A 371 -2.60 28.78 -4.68
CA LEU A 371 -2.16 30.04 -4.06
C LEU A 371 -1.34 30.92 -5.01
N MET A 372 -0.83 30.36 -6.13
CA MET A 372 -0.05 31.08 -7.13
C MET A 372 -0.91 31.78 -8.21
N MET A 373 -2.23 31.82 -8.01
CA MET A 373 -3.16 32.51 -8.91
C MET A 373 -3.79 33.76 -8.19
#